data_d0f9b6a466768c6cb5ade80020cdec75
#
_entry.id   d0f9b6a466768c6cb5ade80020cdec75
#
_cell.length_a   1.000
_cell.length_b   1.000
_cell.length_c   1.000
_cell.angle_alpha   90.00
_cell.angle_beta   90.00
_cell.angle_gamma   90.00
#
_symmetry.space_group_name_H-M   'P 1'
#
loop_
_entity.id
_entity.type
_entity.pdbx_description
1 polymer ?
#
loop_
_entity_poly.entity_id
_entity_poly.type
_entity_poly.pdbx_seq_one_letter_code
_entity_poly.pdbx_strand_id
1 'polypeptide(L)'
;MVSGDRHCAEALREEVAGVLAPLGLRLSPEKTRVVHVDDGLDFLGFTIRRQRKRGTQKYFVYTKPSKKAIQSIKDKVKKKLNRSTLHLDLDKLLISLNRMMQGWANYFRYGVSKQVFHAVDDHAWHRLAKWIHHKHSRLSWSELRRRFCRPGTWTIVHNGVVFTGASSVKVTRYRYRESTIPTPWTPRPAATGIGG
;
A
#
# COMPACT_ATOMS: atom_id res chain seq x y z
N MET A 1 14.04 -13.19 4.94
CA MET A 1 14.01 -13.15 6.43
C MET A 1 14.71 -14.41 6.89
N VAL A 2 15.59 -14.30 7.84
CA VAL A 2 16.34 -15.43 8.43
C VAL A 2 15.74 -15.74 9.79
N SER A 3 15.58 -17.02 10.11
CA SER A 3 15.17 -17.48 11.42
C SER A 3 16.45 -17.84 12.19
N GLY A 4 16.62 -17.29 13.38
CA GLY A 4 17.82 -17.46 14.19
C GLY A 4 18.13 -16.21 15.03
N ASP A 5 19.25 -16.24 15.69
CA ASP A 5 19.74 -15.10 16.46
C ASP A 5 20.48 -14.07 15.56
N ARG A 6 20.94 -12.99 16.17
CA ARG A 6 21.66 -11.93 15.45
C ARG A 6 22.97 -12.44 14.84
N HIS A 7 23.68 -13.31 15.55
CA HIS A 7 24.96 -13.87 15.09
C HIS A 7 24.77 -14.68 13.80
N CYS A 8 23.72 -15.51 13.71
CA CYS A 8 23.38 -16.24 12.47
C CYS A 8 23.09 -15.31 11.30
N ALA A 9 22.39 -14.19 11.55
CA ALA A 9 22.07 -13.23 10.50
C ALA A 9 23.30 -12.44 10.03
N GLU A 10 24.24 -12.14 10.93
CA GLU A 10 25.52 -11.49 10.60
C GLU A 10 26.44 -12.45 9.84
N ALA A 11 26.53 -13.71 10.25
CA ALA A 11 27.30 -14.74 9.53
C ALA A 11 26.79 -14.94 8.10
N LEU A 12 25.45 -15.01 7.92
CA LEU A 12 24.85 -15.10 6.59
C LEU A 12 25.15 -13.87 5.72
N ARG A 13 25.21 -12.68 6.32
CA ARG A 13 25.57 -11.46 5.58
C ARG A 13 26.99 -11.56 5.00
N GLU A 14 27.95 -12.05 5.79
CA GLU A 14 29.33 -12.25 5.36
C GLU A 14 29.44 -13.35 4.28
N GLU A 15 28.70 -14.45 4.44
CA GLU A 15 28.62 -15.51 3.43
C GLU A 15 28.11 -14.97 2.09
N VAL A 16 27.00 -14.19 2.11
CA VAL A 16 26.47 -13.54 0.90
C VAL A 16 27.49 -12.57 0.29
N ALA A 17 28.23 -11.82 1.11
CA ALA A 17 29.27 -10.94 0.62
C ALA A 17 30.41 -11.73 -0.10
N GLY A 18 30.79 -12.88 0.46
CA GLY A 18 31.75 -13.79 -0.14
C GLY A 18 31.33 -14.35 -1.50
N VAL A 19 30.04 -14.71 -1.63
CA VAL A 19 29.45 -15.20 -2.91
C VAL A 19 29.39 -14.09 -3.96
N LEU A 20 29.18 -12.85 -3.56
CA LEU A 20 29.07 -11.72 -4.49
C LEU A 20 30.40 -11.17 -4.95
N ALA A 21 31.45 -11.30 -4.13
CA ALA A 21 32.77 -10.75 -4.42
C ALA A 21 33.38 -11.23 -5.75
N PRO A 22 33.37 -12.53 -6.10
CA PRO A 22 33.89 -13.03 -7.38
C PRO A 22 33.16 -12.47 -8.61
N LEU A 23 31.91 -12.02 -8.43
CA LEU A 23 31.08 -11.39 -9.47
C LEU A 23 31.32 -9.88 -9.59
N GLY A 24 32.27 -9.33 -8.85
CA GLY A 24 32.54 -7.89 -8.81
C GLY A 24 31.48 -7.08 -8.07
N LEU A 25 30.58 -7.75 -7.35
CA LEU A 25 29.49 -7.12 -6.58
C LEU A 25 29.85 -7.01 -5.10
N ARG A 26 29.35 -5.98 -4.44
CA ARG A 26 29.54 -5.80 -2.99
C ARG A 26 28.26 -5.33 -2.32
N LEU A 27 28.06 -5.76 -1.08
CA LEU A 27 26.97 -5.26 -0.23
C LEU A 27 27.28 -3.79 0.15
N SER A 28 26.28 -2.91 -0.01
CA SER A 28 26.39 -1.52 0.46
C SER A 28 26.26 -1.49 1.98
N PRO A 29 27.27 -1.01 2.74
CA PRO A 29 27.22 -0.92 4.20
C PRO A 29 26.05 -0.07 4.72
N GLU A 30 25.73 1.01 3.99
CA GLU A 30 24.64 1.93 4.34
C GLU A 30 23.25 1.30 4.15
N LYS A 31 23.11 0.39 3.19
CA LYS A 31 21.82 -0.20 2.80
C LYS A 31 21.61 -1.60 3.37
N THR A 32 22.68 -2.28 3.77
CA THR A 32 22.62 -3.65 4.30
C THR A 32 22.66 -3.62 5.82
N ARG A 33 21.55 -3.92 6.46
CA ARG A 33 21.42 -3.90 7.92
C ARG A 33 20.78 -5.18 8.41
N VAL A 34 21.32 -5.74 9.49
CA VAL A 34 20.66 -6.78 10.28
C VAL A 34 19.76 -6.08 11.31
N VAL A 35 18.46 -6.31 11.23
CA VAL A 35 17.46 -5.71 12.13
C VAL A 35 16.56 -6.79 12.70
N HIS A 36 16.15 -6.64 13.96
CA HIS A 36 15.20 -7.55 14.57
C HIS A 36 13.77 -7.30 14.02
N VAL A 37 13.00 -8.36 13.85
CA VAL A 37 11.63 -8.27 13.29
C VAL A 37 10.68 -7.45 14.15
N ASP A 38 10.96 -7.32 15.46
CA ASP A 38 10.18 -6.47 16.38
C ASP A 38 10.46 -4.98 16.21
N ASP A 39 11.67 -4.61 15.79
CA ASP A 39 12.00 -3.22 15.46
C ASP A 39 11.32 -2.82 14.15
N GLY A 40 11.15 -3.79 13.26
CA GLY A 40 10.54 -3.60 11.95
C GLY A 40 11.54 -3.09 10.91
N LEU A 41 11.24 -3.39 9.66
CA LEU A 41 12.04 -2.95 8.52
C LEU A 41 11.13 -2.44 7.40
N ASP A 42 11.63 -1.45 6.67
CA ASP A 42 10.97 -0.97 5.45
C ASP A 42 11.60 -1.64 4.23
N PHE A 43 10.80 -2.37 3.46
CA PHE A 43 11.22 -3.06 2.26
C PHE A 43 10.18 -2.88 1.14
N LEU A 44 10.61 -2.43 -0.04
CA LEU A 44 9.75 -2.19 -1.21
C LEU A 44 8.48 -1.38 -0.89
N GLY A 45 8.61 -0.36 -0.05
CA GLY A 45 7.47 0.49 0.34
C GLY A 45 6.55 -0.11 1.41
N PHE A 46 6.84 -1.32 1.89
CA PHE A 46 6.14 -1.93 3.01
C PHE A 46 6.98 -1.83 4.29
N THR A 47 6.33 -1.64 5.42
CA THR A 47 6.91 -1.88 6.76
C THR A 47 6.51 -3.29 7.20
N ILE A 48 7.50 -4.13 7.44
CA ILE A 48 7.35 -5.51 7.95
C ILE A 48 7.73 -5.49 9.42
N ARG A 49 6.81 -5.88 10.30
CA ARG A 49 7.03 -5.84 11.75
C ARG A 49 6.20 -6.91 12.46
N ARG A 50 6.79 -7.58 13.48
CA ARG A 50 6.06 -8.44 14.39
C ARG A 50 5.28 -7.58 15.39
N GLN A 51 3.99 -7.80 15.50
CA GLN A 51 3.10 -7.06 16.40
C GLN A 51 2.09 -8.01 17.04
N ARG A 52 1.67 -7.69 18.27
CA ARG A 52 0.59 -8.40 18.95
C ARG A 52 -0.73 -8.16 18.23
N LYS A 53 -1.47 -9.22 17.96
CA LYS A 53 -2.83 -9.10 17.41
C LYS A 53 -3.75 -8.48 18.45
N ARG A 54 -4.46 -7.42 18.07
CA ARG A 54 -5.39 -6.73 18.95
C ARG A 54 -6.41 -7.71 19.55
N GLY A 55 -6.64 -7.65 20.87
CA GLY A 55 -7.57 -8.52 21.60
C GLY A 55 -7.04 -9.95 21.85
N THR A 56 -5.76 -10.23 21.60
CA THR A 56 -5.14 -11.54 21.86
C THR A 56 -3.71 -11.40 22.38
N GLN A 57 -3.14 -12.48 22.92
CA GLN A 57 -1.71 -12.54 23.30
C GLN A 57 -0.83 -13.06 22.14
N LYS A 58 -1.41 -13.35 20.98
CA LYS A 58 -0.67 -13.92 19.85
C LYS A 58 0.05 -12.83 19.05
N TYR A 59 1.29 -13.09 18.65
CA TYR A 59 2.11 -12.24 17.80
C TYR A 59 2.10 -12.73 16.36
N PHE A 60 2.07 -11.79 15.42
CA PHE A 60 2.12 -12.05 13.99
C PHE A 60 3.00 -11.02 13.30
N VAL A 61 3.65 -11.43 12.22
CA VAL A 61 4.35 -10.50 11.34
C VAL A 61 3.33 -9.83 10.42
N TYR A 62 3.25 -8.51 10.52
CA TYR A 62 2.38 -7.69 9.69
C TYR A 62 3.18 -6.95 8.64
N THR A 63 2.69 -6.99 7.41
CA THR A 63 3.18 -6.19 6.28
C THR A 63 2.17 -5.08 6.02
N LYS A 64 2.57 -3.83 6.19
CA LYS A 64 1.72 -2.65 6.00
C LYS A 64 2.40 -1.66 5.04
N PRO A 65 1.66 -0.80 4.31
CA PRO A 65 2.28 0.31 3.59
C PRO A 65 3.15 1.15 4.53
N SER A 66 4.36 1.47 4.12
CA SER A 66 5.29 2.28 4.93
C SER A 66 4.81 3.73 5.07
N LYS A 67 5.27 4.41 6.11
CA LYS A 67 4.96 5.85 6.31
C LYS A 67 5.37 6.68 5.09
N LYS A 68 6.52 6.36 4.47
CA LYS A 68 7.00 7.02 3.24
C LYS A 68 6.05 6.78 2.06
N ALA A 69 5.55 5.57 1.88
CA ALA A 69 4.60 5.24 0.81
C ALA A 69 3.25 5.96 1.01
N ILE A 70 2.75 6.03 2.25
CA ILE A 70 1.54 6.76 2.59
C ILE A 70 1.72 8.26 2.35
N GLN A 71 2.84 8.84 2.76
CA GLN A 71 3.12 10.25 2.54
C GLN A 71 3.23 10.56 1.04
N SER A 72 3.92 9.72 0.28
CA SER A 72 4.05 9.87 -1.17
C SER A 72 2.70 9.94 -1.90
N ILE A 73 1.74 9.07 -1.56
CA ILE A 73 0.41 9.14 -2.19
C ILE A 73 -0.36 10.39 -1.76
N LYS A 74 -0.28 10.80 -0.49
CA LYS A 74 -0.87 12.06 0.00
C LYS A 74 -0.31 13.28 -0.72
N ASP A 75 1.00 13.32 -0.95
CA ASP A 75 1.65 14.42 -1.68
C ASP A 75 1.24 14.43 -3.16
N LYS A 76 1.10 13.28 -3.79
CA LYS A 76 0.56 13.16 -5.16
C LYS A 76 -0.88 13.68 -5.24
N VAL A 77 -1.73 13.33 -4.27
CA VAL A 77 -3.10 13.88 -4.16
C VAL A 77 -3.07 15.38 -3.99
N LYS A 78 -2.23 15.91 -3.07
CA LYS A 78 -2.05 17.34 -2.85
C LYS A 78 -1.59 18.05 -4.12
N LYS A 79 -0.65 17.48 -4.87
CA LYS A 79 -0.15 18.05 -6.13
C LYS A 79 -1.23 18.11 -7.21
N LYS A 80 -2.14 17.11 -7.27
CA LYS A 80 -3.28 17.11 -8.21
C LYS A 80 -4.38 18.09 -7.81
N LEU A 81 -4.60 18.30 -6.51
CA LEU A 81 -5.70 19.07 -5.95
C LEU A 81 -5.17 20.37 -5.34
N ASN A 82 -4.47 21.17 -6.15
CA ASN A 82 -3.94 22.48 -5.77
C ASN A 82 -4.68 23.61 -6.51
N ARG A 83 -4.36 24.85 -6.17
CA ARG A 83 -4.98 26.03 -6.80
C ARG A 83 -4.66 26.17 -8.28
N SER A 84 -3.48 25.73 -8.73
CA SER A 84 -3.09 25.83 -10.14
C SER A 84 -3.89 24.90 -11.05
N THR A 85 -4.59 23.91 -10.49
CA THR A 85 -5.40 22.94 -11.24
C THR A 85 -6.89 23.29 -11.29
N LEU A 86 -7.30 24.45 -10.73
CA LEU A 86 -8.72 24.87 -10.70
C LEU A 86 -9.33 25.09 -12.09
N HIS A 87 -8.51 25.27 -13.13
CA HIS A 87 -8.96 25.38 -14.52
C HIS A 87 -9.41 24.03 -15.11
N LEU A 88 -9.01 22.91 -14.51
CA LEU A 88 -9.34 21.57 -15.02
C LEU A 88 -10.83 21.23 -14.80
N ASP A 89 -11.37 20.39 -15.69
CA ASP A 89 -12.70 19.81 -15.54
C ASP A 89 -12.72 18.79 -14.39
N LEU A 90 -13.77 18.84 -13.56
CA LEU A 90 -13.87 17.99 -12.37
C LEU A 90 -13.94 16.51 -12.71
N ASP A 91 -14.62 16.12 -13.78
CA ASP A 91 -14.73 14.72 -14.25
C ASP A 91 -13.37 14.15 -14.68
N LYS A 92 -12.59 14.91 -15.48
CA LYS A 92 -11.23 14.52 -15.87
C LYS A 92 -10.31 14.39 -14.66
N LEU A 93 -10.45 15.31 -13.70
CA LEU A 93 -9.70 15.27 -12.44
C LEU A 93 -10.05 14.04 -11.60
N LEU A 94 -11.35 13.71 -11.45
CA LEU A 94 -11.83 12.53 -10.73
C LEU A 94 -11.30 11.23 -11.36
N ILE A 95 -11.36 11.10 -12.68
CA ILE A 95 -10.81 9.93 -13.41
C ILE A 95 -9.31 9.77 -13.11
N SER A 96 -8.57 10.86 -13.24
CA SER A 96 -7.12 10.85 -13.00
C SER A 96 -6.76 10.55 -11.55
N LEU A 97 -7.54 11.05 -10.60
CA LEU A 97 -7.38 10.82 -9.16
C LEU A 97 -7.67 9.35 -8.82
N ASN A 98 -8.80 8.82 -9.30
CA ASN A 98 -9.18 7.41 -9.10
C ASN A 98 -8.12 6.46 -9.64
N ARG A 99 -7.65 6.66 -10.88
CA ARG A 99 -6.60 5.82 -11.48
C ARG A 99 -5.31 5.82 -10.66
N MET A 100 -4.88 6.99 -10.19
CA MET A 100 -3.67 7.12 -9.37
C MET A 100 -3.82 6.40 -8.03
N MET A 101 -4.95 6.57 -7.35
CA MET A 101 -5.21 5.96 -6.04
C MET A 101 -5.42 4.45 -6.14
N GLN A 102 -6.15 3.98 -7.14
CA GLN A 102 -6.34 2.55 -7.40
C GLN A 102 -5.04 1.85 -7.80
N GLY A 103 -4.20 2.48 -8.64
CA GLY A 103 -2.88 1.96 -8.99
C GLY A 103 -2.00 1.78 -7.75
N TRP A 104 -1.98 2.78 -6.86
CA TRP A 104 -1.28 2.68 -5.57
C TRP A 104 -1.88 1.59 -4.68
N ALA A 105 -3.19 1.52 -4.55
CA ALA A 105 -3.88 0.52 -3.73
C ALA A 105 -3.68 -0.91 -4.26
N ASN A 106 -3.65 -1.12 -5.57
CA ASN A 106 -3.37 -2.41 -6.19
C ASN A 106 -1.98 -2.95 -5.82
N TYR A 107 -0.98 -2.08 -5.73
CA TYR A 107 0.35 -2.46 -5.25
C TYR A 107 0.32 -2.91 -3.78
N PHE A 108 -0.42 -2.20 -2.93
CA PHE A 108 -0.47 -2.45 -1.49
C PHE A 108 -1.58 -3.41 -1.03
N ARG A 109 -2.41 -3.92 -1.96
CA ARG A 109 -3.57 -4.79 -1.63
C ARG A 109 -3.21 -6.08 -0.90
N TYR A 110 -1.99 -6.55 -1.04
CA TYR A 110 -1.54 -7.81 -0.42
C TYR A 110 -1.10 -7.66 1.04
N GLY A 111 -0.96 -6.43 1.52
CA GLY A 111 -0.64 -6.11 2.91
C GLY A 111 -1.87 -5.92 3.79
N VAL A 112 -1.63 -5.58 5.06
CA VAL A 112 -2.67 -5.17 6.02
C VAL A 112 -3.00 -3.69 5.78
N SER A 113 -3.70 -3.40 4.69
CA SER A 113 -3.81 -2.06 4.10
C SER A 113 -5.19 -1.41 4.23
N LYS A 114 -6.24 -2.15 4.66
CA LYS A 114 -7.63 -1.65 4.68
C LYS A 114 -7.78 -0.30 5.41
N GLN A 115 -7.25 -0.20 6.63
CA GLN A 115 -7.33 1.04 7.41
C GLN A 115 -6.53 2.18 6.76
N VAL A 116 -5.39 1.84 6.14
CA VAL A 116 -4.56 2.82 5.43
C VAL A 116 -5.29 3.35 4.20
N PHE A 117 -5.98 2.48 3.45
CA PHE A 117 -6.78 2.89 2.29
C PHE A 117 -7.89 3.88 2.70
N HIS A 118 -8.63 3.58 3.77
CA HIS A 118 -9.62 4.51 4.29
C HIS A 118 -9.02 5.86 4.71
N ALA A 119 -7.89 5.86 5.40
CA ALA A 119 -7.21 7.10 5.80
C ALA A 119 -6.67 7.92 4.61
N VAL A 120 -6.26 7.27 3.53
CA VAL A 120 -5.85 7.92 2.28
C VAL A 120 -7.06 8.48 1.54
N ASP A 121 -8.18 7.76 1.51
CA ASP A 121 -9.44 8.21 0.89
C ASP A 121 -10.03 9.40 1.62
N ASP A 122 -10.04 9.36 2.95
CA ASP A 122 -10.48 10.49 3.78
C ASP A 122 -9.65 11.75 3.48
N HIS A 123 -8.32 11.61 3.47
CA HIS A 123 -7.43 12.70 3.09
C HIS A 123 -7.74 13.24 1.67
N ALA A 124 -7.92 12.35 0.70
CA ALA A 124 -8.19 12.72 -0.69
C ALA A 124 -9.56 13.38 -0.83
N TRP A 125 -10.58 12.86 -0.14
CA TRP A 125 -11.92 13.43 -0.11
C TRP A 125 -11.93 14.86 0.42
N HIS A 126 -11.30 15.13 1.56
CA HIS A 126 -11.18 16.47 2.13
C HIS A 126 -10.44 17.45 1.21
N ARG A 127 -9.39 16.99 0.54
CA ARG A 127 -8.66 17.80 -0.46
C ARG A 127 -9.53 18.11 -1.67
N LEU A 128 -10.27 17.12 -2.17
CA LEU A 128 -11.18 17.25 -3.31
C LEU A 128 -12.34 18.20 -2.98
N ALA A 129 -12.95 18.05 -1.80
CA ALA A 129 -14.00 18.96 -1.35
C ALA A 129 -13.52 20.41 -1.26
N LYS A 130 -12.31 20.66 -0.70
CA LYS A 130 -11.68 21.99 -0.71
C LYS A 130 -11.43 22.50 -2.11
N TRP A 131 -10.99 21.65 -3.03
CA TRP A 131 -10.75 22.01 -4.42
C TRP A 131 -12.06 22.46 -5.10
N ILE A 132 -13.16 21.71 -4.94
CA ILE A 132 -14.49 22.05 -5.44
C ILE A 132 -14.97 23.39 -4.84
N HIS A 133 -14.81 23.55 -3.53
CA HIS A 133 -15.15 24.78 -2.82
C HIS A 133 -14.42 26.00 -3.40
N HIS A 134 -13.12 25.88 -3.71
CA HIS A 134 -12.36 26.97 -4.32
C HIS A 134 -12.76 27.22 -5.78
N LYS A 135 -13.06 26.17 -6.56
CA LYS A 135 -13.45 26.30 -7.96
C LYS A 135 -14.80 27.00 -8.13
N HIS A 136 -15.73 26.81 -7.20
CA HIS A 136 -17.11 27.30 -7.29
C HIS A 136 -17.43 28.42 -6.29
N SER A 137 -16.50 29.37 -6.13
CA SER A 137 -16.73 30.61 -5.36
C SER A 137 -17.17 30.41 -3.92
N ARG A 138 -16.52 29.49 -3.20
CA ARG A 138 -16.74 29.22 -1.77
C ARG A 138 -18.13 28.68 -1.43
N LEU A 139 -18.55 27.62 -2.13
CA LEU A 139 -19.78 26.89 -1.81
C LEU A 139 -19.87 26.50 -0.31
N SER A 140 -21.04 26.57 0.27
CA SER A 140 -21.30 25.98 1.58
C SER A 140 -21.22 24.44 1.52
N TRP A 141 -21.03 23.77 2.66
CA TRP A 141 -21.00 22.31 2.73
C TRP A 141 -22.32 21.68 2.29
N SER A 142 -23.45 22.33 2.60
CA SER A 142 -24.80 21.90 2.18
C SER A 142 -24.97 21.93 0.67
N GLU A 143 -24.49 23.00 0.03
CA GLU A 143 -24.51 23.13 -1.43
C GLU A 143 -23.55 22.17 -2.12
N LEU A 144 -22.34 21.97 -1.57
CA LEU A 144 -21.41 20.98 -2.08
C LEU A 144 -22.05 19.59 -2.06
N ARG A 145 -22.68 19.21 -0.94
CA ARG A 145 -23.38 17.92 -0.81
C ARG A 145 -24.53 17.79 -1.81
N ARG A 146 -25.36 18.84 -1.96
CA ARG A 146 -26.51 18.84 -2.88
C ARG A 146 -26.09 18.75 -4.34
N ARG A 147 -25.02 19.45 -4.75
CA ARG A 147 -24.63 19.62 -6.16
C ARG A 147 -23.62 18.57 -6.65
N PHE A 148 -22.75 18.09 -5.77
CA PHE A 148 -21.60 17.25 -6.13
C PHE A 148 -21.56 15.90 -5.43
N CYS A 149 -22.51 15.59 -4.53
CA CYS A 149 -22.56 14.28 -3.90
C CYS A 149 -23.81 13.51 -4.30
N ARG A 150 -23.71 12.17 -4.27
CA ARG A 150 -24.85 11.29 -4.45
C ARG A 150 -25.88 11.53 -3.32
N PRO A 151 -27.19 11.59 -3.61
CA PRO A 151 -28.22 11.80 -2.60
C PRO A 151 -28.06 10.86 -1.39
N GLY A 152 -28.21 11.40 -0.19
CA GLY A 152 -28.06 10.66 1.06
C GLY A 152 -26.64 10.31 1.48
N THR A 153 -25.61 10.57 0.65
CA THR A 153 -24.22 10.21 0.94
C THR A 153 -23.27 11.41 0.82
N TRP A 154 -21.99 11.18 1.16
CA TRP A 154 -20.90 12.11 0.91
C TRP A 154 -20.00 11.65 -0.26
N THR A 155 -20.51 10.76 -1.10
CA THR A 155 -19.77 10.26 -2.27
C THR A 155 -19.82 11.30 -3.38
N ILE A 156 -18.67 11.90 -3.70
CA ILE A 156 -18.56 12.92 -4.76
C ILE A 156 -18.77 12.27 -6.13
N VAL A 157 -19.66 12.87 -6.92
CA VAL A 157 -20.04 12.43 -8.27
C VAL A 157 -20.16 13.66 -9.17
N HIS A 158 -19.62 13.58 -10.39
CA HIS A 158 -19.79 14.62 -11.40
C HIS A 158 -19.81 13.99 -12.79
N ASN A 159 -20.80 14.35 -13.61
CA ASN A 159 -21.00 13.80 -14.97
C ASN A 159 -20.89 12.26 -15.04
N GLY A 160 -21.51 11.56 -14.08
CA GLY A 160 -21.44 10.09 -14.00
C GLY A 160 -20.13 9.53 -13.44
N VAL A 161 -19.11 10.36 -13.24
CA VAL A 161 -17.84 9.91 -12.66
C VAL A 161 -17.89 9.99 -11.15
N VAL A 162 -17.68 8.86 -10.48
CA VAL A 162 -17.73 8.71 -9.03
C VAL A 162 -16.31 8.76 -8.45
N PHE A 163 -16.09 9.45 -7.34
CA PHE A 163 -14.87 9.30 -6.55
C PHE A 163 -14.89 7.95 -5.83
N THR A 164 -14.04 7.02 -6.24
CA THR A 164 -13.97 5.65 -5.70
C THR A 164 -12.82 5.43 -4.72
N GLY A 165 -11.73 6.17 -4.86
CA GLY A 165 -10.57 6.11 -3.97
C GLY A 165 -9.81 4.78 -3.99
N ALA A 166 -8.94 4.62 -2.97
CA ALA A 166 -8.11 3.43 -2.76
C ALA A 166 -8.93 2.26 -2.16
N SER A 167 -9.95 2.55 -1.35
CA SER A 167 -10.78 1.54 -0.67
C SER A 167 -11.63 0.72 -1.62
N SER A 168 -11.80 1.17 -2.87
CA SER A 168 -12.47 0.39 -3.93
C SER A 168 -11.69 -0.87 -4.30
N VAL A 169 -10.39 -0.90 -4.00
CA VAL A 169 -9.53 -2.07 -4.25
C VAL A 169 -9.67 -3.06 -3.09
N LYS A 170 -10.11 -4.28 -3.41
CA LYS A 170 -10.22 -5.37 -2.43
C LYS A 170 -8.85 -5.75 -1.90
N VAL A 171 -8.67 -5.72 -0.57
CA VAL A 171 -7.47 -6.19 0.10
C VAL A 171 -7.46 -7.72 0.10
N THR A 172 -6.44 -8.31 -0.49
CA THR A 172 -6.20 -9.75 -0.55
C THR A 172 -4.93 -10.05 0.22
N ARG A 173 -5.05 -10.39 1.50
CA ARG A 173 -3.87 -10.67 2.33
C ARG A 173 -3.16 -11.92 1.86
N TYR A 174 -1.88 -11.80 1.56
CA TYR A 174 -1.02 -12.95 1.45
C TYR A 174 -0.76 -13.49 2.86
N ARG A 175 -1.14 -14.73 3.11
CA ARG A 175 -0.80 -15.46 4.33
C ARG A 175 0.32 -16.42 3.98
N TYR A 176 1.51 -16.12 4.49
CA TYR A 176 2.61 -17.07 4.41
C TYR A 176 2.22 -18.35 5.17
N ARG A 177 2.16 -19.45 4.46
CA ARG A 177 1.91 -20.79 5.00
C ARG A 177 3.15 -21.61 4.74
N GLU A 178 4.05 -21.59 5.69
CA GLU A 178 5.40 -22.16 5.60
C GLU A 178 5.42 -23.59 5.04
N SER A 179 4.48 -24.42 5.45
CA SER A 179 4.40 -25.84 5.07
C SER A 179 3.67 -26.13 3.75
N THR A 180 3.03 -25.14 3.11
CA THR A 180 2.16 -25.37 1.93
C THR A 180 2.60 -24.64 0.66
N ILE A 181 3.70 -23.89 0.72
CA ILE A 181 4.24 -23.23 -0.46
C ILE A 181 5.26 -24.15 -1.12
N PRO A 182 5.02 -24.63 -2.36
CA PRO A 182 6.00 -25.39 -3.10
C PRO A 182 7.27 -24.56 -3.28
N THR A 183 8.39 -25.09 -2.84
CA THR A 183 9.69 -24.50 -3.14
C THR A 183 10.24 -25.17 -4.42
N PRO A 184 11.27 -24.59 -5.09
CA PRO A 184 11.92 -25.25 -6.22
C PRO A 184 12.49 -26.65 -5.89
N TRP A 185 12.74 -26.92 -4.60
CA TRP A 185 13.23 -28.18 -4.06
C TRP A 185 12.15 -29.11 -3.50
N THR A 186 10.89 -28.66 -3.47
CA THR A 186 9.77 -29.52 -3.03
C THR A 186 9.51 -30.56 -4.12
N PRO A 187 9.54 -31.89 -3.80
CA PRO A 187 9.21 -32.91 -4.78
C PRO A 187 7.83 -32.63 -5.36
N ARG A 188 7.73 -32.57 -6.68
CA ARG A 188 6.40 -32.49 -7.34
C ARG A 188 5.63 -33.78 -6.97
N PRO A 189 4.37 -33.66 -6.48
CA PRO A 189 3.55 -34.85 -6.34
C PRO A 189 3.51 -35.56 -7.68
N ALA A 190 3.78 -36.85 -7.69
CA ALA A 190 3.68 -37.67 -8.89
C ALA A 190 2.33 -37.40 -9.55
N ALA A 191 2.32 -37.11 -10.83
CA ALA A 191 1.09 -36.95 -11.59
C ALA A 191 0.34 -38.27 -11.42
N THR A 192 -0.75 -38.25 -10.67
CA THR A 192 -1.71 -39.36 -10.62
C THR A 192 -2.24 -39.51 -12.03
N GLY A 193 -1.76 -40.55 -12.70
CA GLY A 193 -2.20 -40.89 -14.05
C GLY A 193 -3.72 -40.99 -14.03
N ILE A 194 -4.38 -40.15 -14.83
CA ILE A 194 -5.76 -40.35 -15.20
C ILE A 194 -5.71 -41.51 -16.18
N GLY A 195 -5.89 -42.71 -15.62
CA GLY A 195 -6.10 -43.94 -16.38
C GLY A 195 -7.58 -44.15 -16.60
N GLY A 196 -7.91 -44.40 -17.86
CA GLY A 196 -9.13 -45.06 -18.27
C GLY A 196 -10.35 -44.17 -18.52
#